data_57f1fc6be0c2dcdba7bd428f1a661b89
#
_entry.id   57f1fc6be0c2dcdba7bd428f1a661b89
#
_cell.length_a   1.000
_cell.length_b   1.000
_cell.length_c   1.000
_cell.angle_alpha   90.00
_cell.angle_beta   90.00
_cell.angle_gamma   90.00
#
_symmetry.space_group_name_H-M   'P 1'
#
loop_
_entity.id
_entity.type
_entity.pdbx_description
1 polymer ?
#
loop_
_entity_poly.entity_id
_entity_poly.type
_entity_poly.pdbx_seq_one_letter_code
_entity_poly.pdbx_strand_id
1 'polypeptide(L)'
;QVLSMVESRSPWLEAANTFLTVPDLFHYFLCGTAVSEFSIATTTQMLNPRTREWATDLLSSLGIPTHIFPKIVLPGTRLGQYQNMPVITPASHDTGSAVAAIPASTPNYAYICNGTWSLVGLEIDQPIINKAALEANATNEGGVNGTIRLLKNIMGLWLVQQCRATWAQEGSLYSYRELESLASAAPPLVSFVNPNDSIFLPPGDHQKQIHQFCLETHQRPPQSKGETIRCILESLALAYCDALQKILQVSGQQIEVIHMVGGGSKNNLLNQMTANATGLPVIAGPIEASALGNSIVQLITLGELKSRQEARALLLRTLPVQVYEPEETAAWTEAYHRYQKTVSI
;
A
#
# COMPACT_ATOMS: atom_id res chain seq x y z
N GLN A 1 -16.62 -3.62 -9.68
CA GLN A 1 -17.00 -4.99 -10.08
C GLN A 1 -18.48 -5.25 -9.85
N VAL A 2 -19.01 -5.10 -8.61
CA VAL A 2 -20.43 -5.39 -8.34
C VAL A 2 -21.38 -4.49 -9.17
N LEU A 3 -21.08 -3.19 -9.30
CA LEU A 3 -21.85 -2.29 -10.14
C LEU A 3 -21.84 -2.74 -11.62
N SER A 4 -20.70 -3.17 -12.15
CA SER A 4 -20.62 -3.73 -13.51
C SER A 4 -21.48 -4.99 -13.68
N MET A 5 -21.61 -5.80 -12.63
CA MET A 5 -22.52 -6.95 -12.64
C MET A 5 -24.01 -6.53 -12.66
N VAL A 6 -24.35 -5.43 -11.99
CA VAL A 6 -25.71 -4.82 -12.08
C VAL A 6 -25.98 -4.34 -13.52
N GLU A 7 -25.07 -3.55 -14.07
CA GLU A 7 -25.19 -2.98 -15.42
C GLU A 7 -25.30 -4.07 -16.50
N SER A 8 -24.54 -5.16 -16.37
CA SER A 8 -24.57 -6.31 -17.28
C SER A 8 -25.70 -7.31 -16.99
N ARG A 9 -26.53 -7.06 -16.00
CA ARG A 9 -27.59 -7.99 -15.55
C ARG A 9 -27.05 -9.39 -15.32
N SER A 10 -25.96 -9.50 -14.57
CA SER A 10 -25.29 -10.76 -14.32
C SER A 10 -26.17 -11.75 -13.57
N PRO A 11 -26.40 -12.96 -14.09
CA PRO A 11 -27.18 -13.99 -13.39
C PRO A 11 -26.52 -14.44 -12.09
N TRP A 12 -25.21 -14.27 -11.96
CA TRP A 12 -24.47 -14.58 -10.73
C TRP A 12 -24.85 -13.64 -9.58
N LEU A 13 -25.10 -12.35 -9.88
CA LEU A 13 -25.54 -11.41 -8.86
C LEU A 13 -26.99 -11.67 -8.42
N GLU A 14 -27.86 -12.07 -9.36
CA GLU A 14 -29.26 -12.42 -9.06
C GLU A 14 -29.36 -13.68 -8.19
N ALA A 15 -28.45 -14.66 -8.39
CA ALA A 15 -28.40 -15.90 -7.61
C ALA A 15 -27.60 -15.76 -6.29
N ALA A 16 -26.94 -14.63 -6.07
CA ALA A 16 -26.05 -14.45 -4.91
C ALA A 16 -26.84 -14.37 -3.60
N ASN A 17 -26.43 -15.18 -2.63
CA ASN A 17 -26.98 -15.14 -1.26
C ASN A 17 -26.05 -14.39 -0.30
N THR A 18 -24.75 -14.43 -0.53
CA THR A 18 -23.76 -13.84 0.38
C THR A 18 -22.58 -13.31 -0.40
N PHE A 19 -22.16 -12.08 -0.13
CA PHE A 19 -20.93 -11.47 -0.61
C PHE A 19 -19.82 -11.72 0.41
N LEU A 20 -18.73 -12.34 -0.04
CA LEU A 20 -17.53 -12.51 0.77
C LEU A 20 -16.31 -12.08 -0.03
N THR A 21 -15.41 -11.32 0.61
CA THR A 21 -14.07 -11.11 0.06
C THR A 21 -13.26 -12.41 0.19
N VAL A 22 -12.16 -12.51 -0.55
CA VAL A 22 -11.36 -13.76 -0.54
C VAL A 22 -10.92 -14.17 0.88
N PRO A 23 -10.38 -13.29 1.74
CA PRO A 23 -10.03 -13.70 3.11
C PRO A 23 -11.24 -14.10 3.95
N ASP A 24 -12.38 -13.44 3.78
CA ASP A 24 -13.62 -13.80 4.51
C ASP A 24 -14.16 -15.17 4.05
N LEU A 25 -14.00 -15.49 2.75
CA LEU A 25 -14.33 -16.80 2.21
C LEU A 25 -13.48 -17.91 2.84
N PHE A 26 -12.18 -17.67 3.07
CA PHE A 26 -11.33 -18.62 3.79
C PHE A 26 -11.76 -18.79 5.24
N HIS A 27 -12.14 -17.72 5.93
CA HIS A 27 -12.73 -17.83 7.27
C HIS A 27 -14.00 -18.70 7.27
N TYR A 28 -14.87 -18.46 6.30
CA TYR A 28 -16.10 -19.28 6.13
C TYR A 28 -15.78 -20.75 5.89
N PHE A 29 -14.82 -21.08 5.04
CA PHE A 29 -14.40 -22.47 4.81
C PHE A 29 -13.85 -23.15 6.07
N LEU A 30 -13.18 -22.38 6.94
CA LEU A 30 -12.61 -22.93 8.17
C LEU A 30 -13.67 -23.17 9.27
N CYS A 31 -14.65 -22.31 9.42
CA CYS A 31 -15.56 -22.38 10.57
C CYS A 31 -17.06 -22.18 10.26
N GLY A 32 -17.44 -22.01 8.99
CA GLY A 32 -18.85 -21.85 8.58
C GLY A 32 -19.47 -20.48 8.90
N THR A 33 -18.69 -19.53 9.43
CA THR A 33 -19.19 -18.21 9.82
C THR A 33 -18.99 -17.20 8.70
N ALA A 34 -20.07 -16.73 8.09
CA ALA A 34 -20.06 -15.72 7.04
C ALA A 34 -20.11 -14.31 7.65
N VAL A 35 -19.01 -13.58 7.54
CA VAL A 35 -18.84 -12.18 7.99
C VAL A 35 -17.97 -11.43 6.99
N SER A 36 -17.93 -10.10 7.07
CA SER A 36 -16.93 -9.28 6.39
C SER A 36 -16.05 -8.58 7.43
N GLU A 37 -14.75 -8.78 7.33
CA GLU A 37 -13.82 -8.11 8.23
C GLU A 37 -13.60 -6.65 7.79
N PHE A 38 -13.58 -5.74 8.76
CA PHE A 38 -13.60 -4.29 8.56
C PHE A 38 -12.50 -3.76 7.66
N SER A 39 -11.24 -4.20 7.84
CA SER A 39 -10.12 -3.65 7.07
C SER A 39 -10.23 -3.97 5.58
N ILE A 40 -10.68 -5.18 5.23
CA ILE A 40 -10.89 -5.56 3.83
C ILE A 40 -12.22 -5.01 3.29
N ALA A 41 -13.27 -4.94 4.11
CA ALA A 41 -14.56 -4.39 3.69
C ALA A 41 -14.45 -2.92 3.27
N THR A 42 -13.60 -2.12 3.92
CA THR A 42 -13.37 -0.71 3.56
C THR A 42 -12.72 -0.53 2.19
N THR A 43 -12.00 -1.52 1.66
CA THR A 43 -11.40 -1.45 0.32
C THR A 43 -12.41 -1.62 -0.81
N THR A 44 -13.62 -2.08 -0.49
CA THR A 44 -14.66 -2.36 -1.49
C THR A 44 -15.33 -1.11 -2.06
N GLN A 45 -15.16 0.06 -1.43
CA GLN A 45 -15.90 1.30 -1.73
C GLN A 45 -17.41 1.21 -1.42
N MET A 46 -17.85 0.13 -0.77
CA MET A 46 -19.27 -0.14 -0.45
C MET A 46 -19.59 0.06 1.03
N LEU A 47 -18.59 0.31 1.86
CA LEU A 47 -18.73 0.57 3.29
C LEU A 47 -18.64 2.07 3.59
N ASN A 48 -19.50 2.55 4.49
CA ASN A 48 -19.40 3.91 5.03
C ASN A 48 -18.40 3.93 6.19
N PRO A 49 -17.22 4.55 6.02
CA PRO A 49 -16.18 4.51 7.05
C PRO A 49 -16.53 5.29 8.33
N ARG A 50 -17.53 6.18 8.30
CA ARG A 50 -18.00 6.90 9.50
C ARG A 50 -18.89 6.02 10.38
N THR A 51 -19.85 5.31 9.77
CA THR A 51 -20.75 4.40 10.51
C THR A 51 -20.13 3.03 10.72
N ARG A 52 -19.12 2.66 9.89
CA ARG A 52 -18.48 1.34 9.84
C ARG A 52 -19.46 0.22 9.44
N GLU A 53 -20.45 0.57 8.66
CA GLU A 53 -21.48 -0.31 8.15
C GLU A 53 -21.56 -0.22 6.63
N TRP A 54 -22.17 -1.19 5.98
CA TRP A 54 -22.42 -1.13 4.56
C TRP A 54 -23.26 0.10 4.22
N ALA A 55 -22.91 0.79 3.15
CA ALA A 55 -23.60 2.01 2.68
C ALA A 55 -24.91 1.65 1.96
N THR A 56 -25.86 1.04 2.67
CA THR A 56 -27.06 0.42 2.12
C THR A 56 -27.89 1.36 1.25
N ASP A 57 -28.02 2.64 1.61
CA ASP A 57 -28.77 3.63 0.82
C ASP A 57 -28.11 3.85 -0.54
N LEU A 58 -26.79 4.01 -0.55
CA LEU A 58 -25.99 4.15 -1.79
C LEU A 58 -26.11 2.88 -2.63
N LEU A 59 -25.92 1.72 -2.03
CA LEU A 59 -25.96 0.42 -2.73
C LEU A 59 -27.35 0.20 -3.36
N SER A 60 -28.42 0.48 -2.61
CA SER A 60 -29.79 0.39 -3.12
C SER A 60 -30.03 1.36 -4.29
N SER A 61 -29.52 2.59 -4.21
CA SER A 61 -29.65 3.56 -5.29
C SER A 61 -28.96 3.15 -6.59
N LEU A 62 -27.91 2.32 -6.48
CA LEU A 62 -27.15 1.73 -7.58
C LEU A 62 -27.73 0.38 -8.06
N GLY A 63 -28.86 -0.08 -7.48
CA GLY A 63 -29.47 -1.36 -7.81
C GLY A 63 -28.70 -2.58 -7.31
N ILE A 64 -27.77 -2.38 -6.37
CA ILE A 64 -27.01 -3.47 -5.76
C ILE A 64 -27.84 -4.11 -4.66
N PRO A 65 -28.05 -5.45 -4.67
CA PRO A 65 -28.85 -6.14 -3.66
C PRO A 65 -28.16 -6.09 -2.29
N THR A 66 -28.78 -5.43 -1.32
CA THR A 66 -28.16 -5.19 0.01
C THR A 66 -28.23 -6.39 0.94
N HIS A 67 -29.13 -7.33 0.68
CA HIS A 67 -29.30 -8.54 1.50
C HIS A 67 -28.12 -9.51 1.45
N ILE A 68 -27.26 -9.39 0.44
CA ILE A 68 -26.08 -10.26 0.28
C ILE A 68 -24.92 -9.89 1.20
N PHE A 69 -24.92 -8.68 1.77
CA PHE A 69 -23.79 -8.20 2.57
C PHE A 69 -23.88 -8.68 4.02
N PRO A 70 -22.91 -9.49 4.49
CA PRO A 70 -22.92 -10.02 5.85
C PRO A 70 -22.52 -8.95 6.86
N LYS A 71 -22.65 -9.29 8.14
CA LYS A 71 -22.26 -8.44 9.26
C LYS A 71 -20.78 -8.06 9.19
N ILE A 72 -20.46 -6.79 9.45
CA ILE A 72 -19.08 -6.31 9.61
C ILE A 72 -18.57 -6.72 11.00
N VAL A 73 -17.33 -7.23 11.04
CA VAL A 73 -16.61 -7.54 12.28
C VAL A 73 -15.24 -6.86 12.27
N LEU A 74 -14.72 -6.57 13.47
CA LEU A 74 -13.40 -5.93 13.62
C LEU A 74 -12.28 -6.98 13.61
N PRO A 75 -11.01 -6.58 13.28
CA PRO A 75 -9.85 -7.40 13.52
C PRO A 75 -9.79 -7.91 14.95
N GLY A 76 -9.40 -9.16 15.17
CA GLY A 76 -9.37 -9.81 16.46
C GLY A 76 -10.70 -10.48 16.86
N THR A 77 -11.72 -10.52 16.01
CA THR A 77 -12.97 -11.24 16.30
C THR A 77 -12.76 -12.74 16.20
N ARG A 78 -13.19 -13.49 17.23
CA ARG A 78 -13.28 -14.96 17.21
C ARG A 78 -14.53 -15.36 16.44
N LEU A 79 -14.36 -16.13 15.36
CA LEU A 79 -15.47 -16.57 14.49
C LEU A 79 -16.00 -17.98 14.82
N GLY A 80 -15.12 -18.85 15.27
CA GLY A 80 -15.43 -20.24 15.53
C GLY A 80 -14.16 -21.05 15.78
N GLN A 81 -14.20 -22.32 15.40
CA GLN A 81 -13.08 -23.25 15.57
C GLN A 81 -12.90 -24.12 14.33
N TYR A 82 -11.66 -24.44 14.03
CA TYR A 82 -11.27 -25.45 13.07
C TYR A 82 -10.35 -26.47 13.78
N GLN A 83 -10.78 -27.74 13.84
CA GLN A 83 -10.02 -28.80 14.53
C GLN A 83 -9.52 -28.40 15.93
N ASN A 84 -10.40 -27.83 16.76
CA ASN A 84 -10.12 -27.32 18.11
C ASN A 84 -9.22 -26.07 18.18
N MET A 85 -8.80 -25.50 17.06
CA MET A 85 -8.07 -24.23 17.01
C MET A 85 -9.06 -23.07 16.78
N PRO A 86 -8.95 -21.96 17.51
CA PRO A 86 -9.81 -20.81 17.28
C PRO A 86 -9.52 -20.18 15.90
N VAL A 87 -10.58 -19.85 15.17
CA VAL A 87 -10.51 -19.04 13.95
C VAL A 87 -10.73 -17.59 14.33
N ILE A 88 -9.74 -16.74 14.08
CA ILE A 88 -9.71 -15.34 14.48
C ILE A 88 -9.44 -14.48 13.25
N THR A 89 -10.23 -13.42 13.03
CA THR A 89 -9.97 -12.46 11.95
C THR A 89 -8.71 -11.65 12.29
N PRO A 90 -7.69 -11.60 11.41
CA PRO A 90 -6.66 -10.55 11.48
C PRO A 90 -7.24 -9.22 10.95
N ALA A 91 -6.39 -8.22 10.68
CA ALA A 91 -6.74 -7.22 9.66
C ALA A 91 -6.57 -7.92 8.30
N SER A 92 -7.68 -8.29 7.69
CA SER A 92 -7.71 -9.17 6.51
C SER A 92 -7.20 -8.50 5.24
N HIS A 93 -7.20 -7.16 5.19
CA HIS A 93 -6.38 -6.44 4.22
C HIS A 93 -4.91 -6.51 4.67
N ASP A 94 -4.05 -7.11 3.85
CA ASP A 94 -2.64 -7.39 4.17
C ASP A 94 -1.87 -6.15 4.66
N THR A 95 -2.13 -4.98 4.06
CA THR A 95 -1.56 -3.71 4.51
C THR A 95 -2.09 -3.28 5.89
N GLY A 96 -3.33 -3.61 6.24
CA GLY A 96 -3.86 -3.39 7.59
C GLY A 96 -3.07 -4.18 8.65
N SER A 97 -2.77 -5.43 8.34
CA SER A 97 -1.87 -6.26 9.16
C SER A 97 -0.45 -5.69 9.15
N ALA A 98 0.10 -5.30 8.00
CA ALA A 98 1.45 -4.75 7.93
C ALA A 98 1.62 -3.50 8.81
N VAL A 99 0.65 -2.59 8.82
CA VAL A 99 0.67 -1.39 9.68
C VAL A 99 0.60 -1.76 11.18
N ALA A 100 -0.12 -2.82 11.54
CA ALA A 100 -0.14 -3.29 12.93
C ALA A 100 1.25 -3.74 13.43
N ALA A 101 2.10 -4.25 12.54
CA ALA A 101 3.45 -4.71 12.83
C ALA A 101 4.53 -3.63 12.70
N ILE A 102 4.19 -2.38 12.43
CA ILE A 102 5.18 -1.30 12.38
C ILE A 102 5.77 -1.09 13.77
N PRO A 103 7.11 -1.18 13.94
CA PRO A 103 7.76 -0.97 15.22
C PRO A 103 7.93 0.51 15.54
N ALA A 104 6.82 1.27 15.53
CA ALA A 104 6.85 2.70 15.80
C ALA A 104 7.10 3.00 17.28
N SER A 105 8.08 3.87 17.53
CA SER A 105 8.42 4.39 18.86
C SER A 105 7.71 5.72 19.18
N THR A 106 7.17 6.39 18.15
CA THR A 106 6.43 7.66 18.24
C THR A 106 5.07 7.51 17.53
N PRO A 107 4.04 8.25 17.92
CA PRO A 107 2.80 8.33 17.17
C PRO A 107 2.93 9.15 15.85
N ASN A 108 3.97 9.97 15.75
CA ASN A 108 4.20 10.91 14.65
C ASN A 108 4.95 10.25 13.49
N TYR A 109 4.36 9.24 12.88
CA TYR A 109 4.98 8.53 11.78
C TYR A 109 4.06 8.42 10.56
N ALA A 110 4.67 8.32 9.38
CA ALA A 110 4.03 7.82 8.19
C ALA A 110 4.51 6.40 7.89
N TYR A 111 3.76 5.69 7.07
CA TYR A 111 4.17 4.39 6.59
C TYR A 111 4.15 4.30 5.05
N ILE A 112 5.00 3.46 4.52
CA ILE A 112 4.99 3.02 3.14
C ILE A 112 5.03 1.50 3.14
N CYS A 113 3.90 0.87 2.81
CA CYS A 113 3.86 -0.57 2.57
C CYS A 113 4.25 -0.81 1.11
N ASN A 114 5.50 -1.22 0.91
CA ASN A 114 6.11 -1.30 -0.41
C ASN A 114 6.17 -2.74 -0.93
N GLY A 115 5.50 -2.97 -2.04
CA GLY A 115 5.43 -4.21 -2.79
C GLY A 115 5.21 -3.95 -4.28
N THR A 116 4.42 -4.76 -4.94
CA THR A 116 3.95 -4.50 -6.31
C THR A 116 3.23 -3.16 -6.40
N TRP A 117 2.35 -2.90 -5.44
CA TRP A 117 1.81 -1.57 -5.10
C TRP A 117 2.55 -1.00 -3.91
N SER A 118 2.54 0.32 -3.79
CA SER A 118 3.02 1.04 -2.60
C SER A 118 1.88 1.84 -2.02
N LEU A 119 1.54 1.57 -0.75
CA LEU A 119 0.52 2.29 -0.02
C LEU A 119 1.22 3.26 0.94
N VAL A 120 1.10 4.55 0.64
CA VAL A 120 1.70 5.64 1.43
C VAL A 120 0.62 6.26 2.31
N GLY A 121 0.80 6.29 3.62
CA GLY A 121 -0.27 6.75 4.49
C GLY A 121 0.09 7.04 5.93
N LEU A 122 -0.96 7.43 6.66
CA LEU A 122 -0.97 7.68 8.09
C LEU A 122 -1.99 6.77 8.77
N GLU A 123 -1.73 6.42 10.02
CA GLU A 123 -2.73 5.82 10.90
C GLU A 123 -3.39 6.92 11.73
N ILE A 124 -4.72 7.07 11.60
CA ILE A 124 -5.53 8.12 12.23
C ILE A 124 -6.73 7.51 12.96
N ASP A 125 -7.32 8.24 13.90
CA ASP A 125 -8.44 7.74 14.71
C ASP A 125 -9.79 7.82 13.97
N GLN A 126 -9.98 8.83 13.12
CA GLN A 126 -11.25 9.10 12.43
C GLN A 126 -11.03 9.31 10.93
N PRO A 127 -11.95 8.87 10.07
CA PRO A 127 -11.84 9.06 8.64
C PRO A 127 -11.94 10.53 8.23
N ILE A 128 -11.11 10.96 7.30
CA ILE A 128 -11.14 12.31 6.72
C ILE A 128 -11.85 12.23 5.37
N ILE A 129 -13.09 12.75 5.32
CA ILE A 129 -13.95 12.73 4.14
C ILE A 129 -14.37 14.17 3.86
N ASN A 130 -13.58 14.85 3.05
CA ASN A 130 -13.78 16.21 2.61
C ASN A 130 -13.29 16.41 1.17
N LYS A 131 -13.50 17.62 0.63
CA LYS A 131 -13.09 17.97 -0.74
C LYS A 131 -11.57 17.82 -0.94
N ALA A 132 -10.77 18.23 0.03
CA ALA A 132 -9.30 18.12 -0.05
C ALA A 132 -8.84 16.64 -0.14
N ALA A 133 -9.45 15.74 0.63
CA ALA A 133 -9.17 14.30 0.56
C ALA A 133 -9.54 13.71 -0.80
N LEU A 134 -10.67 14.14 -1.37
CA LEU A 134 -11.10 13.74 -2.72
C LEU A 134 -10.12 14.23 -3.79
N GLU A 135 -9.76 15.51 -3.76
CA GLU A 135 -8.79 16.09 -4.70
C GLU A 135 -7.39 15.47 -4.58
N ALA A 136 -6.98 15.13 -3.36
CA ALA A 136 -5.76 14.38 -3.13
C ALA A 136 -5.84 12.91 -3.58
N ASN A 137 -7.03 12.41 -3.96
CA ASN A 137 -7.29 10.99 -4.19
C ASN A 137 -6.82 10.11 -3.02
N ALA A 138 -7.13 10.56 -1.81
CA ALA A 138 -6.82 9.83 -0.58
C ALA A 138 -7.99 8.92 -0.20
N THR A 139 -7.68 7.70 0.23
CA THR A 139 -8.67 6.72 0.70
C THR A 139 -8.59 6.54 2.21
N ASN A 140 -9.72 6.16 2.82
CA ASN A 140 -9.84 5.84 4.25
C ASN A 140 -10.11 4.34 4.36
N GLU A 141 -9.14 3.59 4.84
CA GLU A 141 -9.24 2.14 4.99
C GLU A 141 -9.16 1.73 6.47
N GLY A 142 -9.82 0.63 6.82
CA GLY A 142 -9.83 0.12 8.19
C GLY A 142 -8.45 -0.35 8.65
N GLY A 143 -8.10 0.00 9.89
CA GLY A 143 -6.93 -0.47 10.61
C GLY A 143 -7.28 -1.38 11.78
N VAL A 144 -6.27 -1.76 12.57
CA VAL A 144 -6.43 -2.54 13.80
C VAL A 144 -6.86 -1.61 14.96
N ASN A 145 -7.61 -2.14 15.93
CA ASN A 145 -8.15 -1.39 17.08
C ASN A 145 -9.07 -0.21 16.68
N GLY A 146 -9.74 -0.32 15.54
CA GLY A 146 -10.67 0.69 15.06
C GLY A 146 -10.02 1.96 14.51
N THR A 147 -8.72 1.95 14.24
CA THR A 147 -8.05 3.04 13.54
C THR A 147 -8.44 3.06 12.06
N ILE A 148 -8.13 4.16 11.40
CA ILE A 148 -8.28 4.36 9.96
C ILE A 148 -6.88 4.59 9.36
N ARG A 149 -6.64 4.01 8.23
CA ARG A 149 -5.47 4.27 7.41
C ARG A 149 -5.85 5.26 6.30
N LEU A 150 -5.43 6.51 6.47
CA LEU A 150 -5.56 7.53 5.42
C LEU A 150 -4.37 7.37 4.48
N LEU A 151 -4.59 6.98 3.24
CA LEU A 151 -3.51 6.61 2.35
C LEU A 151 -3.75 6.97 0.88
N LYS A 152 -2.67 6.90 0.10
CA LYS A 152 -2.70 6.87 -1.37
C LYS A 152 -2.06 5.60 -1.88
N ASN A 153 -2.68 5.02 -2.92
CA ASN A 153 -2.11 3.93 -3.68
C ASN A 153 -1.19 4.50 -4.77
N ILE A 154 -0.01 3.95 -4.88
CA ILE A 154 0.98 4.24 -5.92
C ILE A 154 1.36 2.92 -6.57
N MET A 155 1.44 2.88 -7.89
CA MET A 155 1.98 1.74 -8.60
C MET A 155 3.47 1.62 -8.24
N GLY A 156 3.80 0.62 -7.41
CA GLY A 156 5.09 0.49 -6.75
C GLY A 156 6.15 -0.22 -7.62
N LEU A 157 6.71 -1.30 -7.08
CA LEU A 157 7.75 -2.07 -7.78
C LEU A 157 7.23 -2.85 -9.00
N TRP A 158 5.95 -2.73 -9.35
CA TRP A 158 5.38 -3.26 -10.57
C TRP A 158 6.18 -2.90 -11.82
N LEU A 159 6.61 -1.65 -11.95
CA LEU A 159 7.41 -1.19 -13.09
C LEU A 159 8.74 -1.96 -13.18
N VAL A 160 9.42 -2.16 -12.04
CA VAL A 160 10.65 -2.96 -11.97
C VAL A 160 10.37 -4.43 -12.31
N GLN A 161 9.26 -4.98 -11.80
CA GLN A 161 8.86 -6.36 -12.05
C GLN A 161 8.60 -6.61 -13.54
N GLN A 162 7.93 -5.68 -14.23
CA GLN A 162 7.65 -5.78 -15.65
C GLN A 162 8.91 -5.66 -16.51
N CYS A 163 9.79 -4.70 -16.23
CA CYS A 163 11.10 -4.63 -16.89
C CYS A 163 11.89 -5.94 -16.72
N ARG A 164 11.92 -6.46 -15.49
CA ARG A 164 12.59 -7.73 -15.20
C ARG A 164 11.98 -8.91 -15.96
N ALA A 165 10.65 -8.98 -16.05
CA ALA A 165 9.93 -10.02 -16.78
C ALA A 165 10.23 -9.97 -18.29
N THR A 166 10.22 -8.77 -18.89
CA THR A 166 10.56 -8.56 -20.30
C THR A 166 12.00 -9.01 -20.58
N TRP A 167 12.96 -8.59 -19.75
CA TRP A 167 14.36 -9.00 -19.94
C TRP A 167 14.60 -10.50 -19.74
N ALA A 168 13.83 -11.14 -18.86
CA ALA A 168 13.89 -12.59 -18.69
C ALA A 168 13.40 -13.32 -19.97
N GLN A 169 12.36 -12.84 -20.63
CA GLN A 169 11.89 -13.35 -21.92
C GLN A 169 12.93 -13.17 -23.04
N GLU A 170 13.75 -12.11 -22.96
CA GLU A 170 14.88 -11.86 -23.86
C GLU A 170 16.14 -12.69 -23.51
N GLY A 171 16.06 -13.57 -22.50
CA GLY A 171 17.17 -14.43 -22.07
C GLY A 171 18.10 -13.79 -21.01
N SER A 172 17.76 -12.62 -20.47
CA SER A 172 18.57 -11.92 -19.46
C SER A 172 17.88 -11.99 -18.08
N LEU A 173 18.32 -12.89 -17.23
CA LEU A 173 17.80 -13.06 -15.87
C LEU A 173 18.55 -12.16 -14.90
N TYR A 174 17.83 -11.30 -14.18
CA TYR A 174 18.40 -10.44 -13.14
C TYR A 174 17.72 -10.73 -11.79
N SER A 175 18.50 -10.81 -10.73
CA SER A 175 18.01 -10.69 -9.36
C SER A 175 17.70 -9.21 -9.04
N TYR A 176 16.86 -8.96 -8.04
CA TYR A 176 16.59 -7.58 -7.60
C TYR A 176 17.86 -6.87 -7.11
N ARG A 177 18.80 -7.60 -6.50
CA ARG A 177 20.08 -7.06 -6.03
C ARG A 177 20.97 -6.61 -7.19
N GLU A 178 21.01 -7.38 -8.29
CA GLU A 178 21.76 -6.96 -9.49
C GLU A 178 21.15 -5.71 -10.11
N LEU A 179 19.80 -5.63 -10.20
CA LEU A 179 19.11 -4.45 -10.71
C LEU A 179 19.38 -3.22 -9.83
N GLU A 180 19.38 -3.37 -8.52
CA GLU A 180 19.74 -2.31 -7.57
C GLU A 180 21.18 -1.84 -7.78
N SER A 181 22.13 -2.77 -7.96
CA SER A 181 23.54 -2.44 -8.23
C SER A 181 23.71 -1.69 -9.56
N LEU A 182 23.02 -2.12 -10.62
CA LEU A 182 23.03 -1.42 -11.92
C LEU A 182 22.46 -0.01 -11.80
N ALA A 183 21.35 0.15 -11.06
CA ALA A 183 20.74 1.45 -10.82
C ALA A 183 21.64 2.37 -9.99
N SER A 184 22.33 1.83 -8.97
CA SER A 184 23.26 2.60 -8.14
C SER A 184 24.44 3.17 -8.94
N ALA A 185 24.91 2.44 -9.95
CA ALA A 185 26.00 2.87 -10.82
C ALA A 185 25.58 3.86 -11.93
N ALA A 186 24.27 4.02 -12.17
CA ALA A 186 23.75 4.90 -13.21
C ALA A 186 23.74 6.38 -12.77
N PRO A 187 23.76 7.35 -13.70
CA PRO A 187 23.69 8.78 -13.38
C PRO A 187 22.40 9.14 -12.62
N PRO A 188 22.48 9.92 -11.54
CA PRO A 188 21.32 10.27 -10.71
C PRO A 188 20.45 11.38 -11.32
N LEU A 189 19.17 11.34 -10.99
CA LEU A 189 18.19 12.41 -11.19
C LEU A 189 18.11 12.92 -12.65
N VAL A 190 18.23 12.02 -13.64
CA VAL A 190 18.25 12.39 -15.06
C VAL A 190 16.83 12.59 -15.61
N SER A 191 15.95 11.61 -15.42
CA SER A 191 14.59 11.59 -15.94
C SER A 191 13.63 10.91 -14.98
N PHE A 192 12.35 11.29 -15.07
CA PHE A 192 11.30 10.78 -14.18
C PHE A 192 10.07 10.39 -14.97
N VAL A 193 9.32 9.42 -14.45
CA VAL A 193 8.01 9.02 -14.96
C VAL A 193 6.95 9.21 -13.87
N ASN A 194 5.69 9.35 -14.27
CA ASN A 194 4.58 9.22 -13.32
C ASN A 194 4.28 7.72 -13.11
N PRO A 195 4.60 7.12 -11.95
CA PRO A 195 4.34 5.69 -11.74
C PRO A 195 2.84 5.34 -11.90
N ASN A 196 1.94 6.30 -11.66
CA ASN A 196 0.49 6.10 -11.73
C ASN A 196 -0.09 6.37 -13.12
N ASP A 197 0.73 6.63 -14.12
CA ASP A 197 0.23 6.79 -15.48
C ASP A 197 -0.42 5.49 -15.96
N SER A 198 -1.55 5.63 -16.64
CA SER A 198 -2.34 4.49 -17.14
C SER A 198 -1.60 3.59 -18.11
N ILE A 199 -0.57 4.12 -18.79
CA ILE A 199 0.28 3.34 -19.71
C ILE A 199 1.06 2.22 -19.00
N PHE A 200 1.37 2.38 -17.69
CA PHE A 200 2.10 1.40 -16.90
C PHE A 200 1.20 0.37 -16.21
N LEU A 201 -0.12 0.54 -16.25
CA LEU A 201 -1.05 -0.39 -15.59
C LEU A 201 -1.08 -1.79 -16.24
N PRO A 202 -1.18 -1.92 -17.59
CA PRO A 202 -1.14 -3.20 -18.24
C PRO A 202 0.23 -3.88 -18.15
N PRO A 203 0.30 -5.21 -18.05
CA PRO A 203 1.57 -5.93 -18.23
C PRO A 203 2.17 -5.64 -19.61
N GLY A 204 3.50 -5.53 -19.69
CA GLY A 204 4.16 -5.28 -20.97
C GLY A 204 5.62 -4.84 -20.86
N ASP A 205 6.16 -4.34 -21.98
CA ASP A 205 7.51 -3.82 -22.07
C ASP A 205 7.60 -2.41 -21.46
N HIS A 206 7.72 -2.37 -20.14
CA HIS A 206 7.80 -1.10 -19.41
C HIS A 206 9.10 -0.33 -19.70
N GLN A 207 10.19 -0.98 -20.09
CA GLN A 207 11.39 -0.25 -20.52
C GLN A 207 11.08 0.61 -21.75
N LYS A 208 10.39 0.05 -22.71
CA LYS A 208 9.99 0.78 -23.92
C LYS A 208 8.96 1.87 -23.62
N GLN A 209 8.01 1.60 -22.74
CA GLN A 209 7.02 2.59 -22.31
C GLN A 209 7.68 3.76 -21.57
N ILE A 210 8.63 3.48 -20.66
CA ILE A 210 9.40 4.52 -19.95
C ILE A 210 10.22 5.38 -20.96
N HIS A 211 10.85 4.72 -21.90
CA HIS A 211 11.59 5.45 -22.96
C HIS A 211 10.67 6.40 -23.74
N GLN A 212 9.50 5.91 -24.16
CA GLN A 212 8.51 6.69 -24.89
C GLN A 212 7.96 7.84 -24.03
N PHE A 213 7.59 7.57 -22.77
CA PHE A 213 7.13 8.60 -21.83
C PHE A 213 8.16 9.74 -21.68
N CYS A 214 9.45 9.41 -21.55
CA CYS A 214 10.50 10.42 -21.46
C CYS A 214 10.60 11.28 -22.73
N LEU A 215 10.45 10.69 -23.93
CA LEU A 215 10.44 11.45 -25.17
C LEU A 215 9.24 12.40 -25.25
N GLU A 216 8.05 11.93 -24.90
CA GLU A 216 6.81 12.71 -24.91
C GLU A 216 6.82 13.87 -23.90
N THR A 217 7.53 13.69 -22.78
CA THR A 217 7.72 14.72 -21.75
C THR A 217 9.01 15.53 -21.91
N HIS A 218 9.66 15.47 -23.07
CA HIS A 218 10.89 16.20 -23.43
C HIS A 218 12.06 15.95 -22.45
N GLN A 219 12.15 14.75 -21.90
CA GLN A 219 13.25 14.31 -21.06
C GLN A 219 14.22 13.42 -21.85
N ARG A 220 15.49 13.35 -21.38
CA ARG A 220 16.43 12.36 -21.90
C ARG A 220 15.97 10.95 -21.51
N PRO A 221 15.70 10.04 -22.47
CA PRO A 221 15.32 8.68 -22.13
C PRO A 221 16.48 7.89 -21.52
N PRO A 222 16.20 6.92 -20.63
CA PRO A 222 17.19 5.98 -20.13
C PRO A 222 17.87 5.20 -21.28
N GLN A 223 19.21 5.08 -21.26
CA GLN A 223 20.00 4.44 -22.32
C GLN A 223 20.47 3.02 -21.95
N SER A 224 20.31 2.63 -20.69
CA SER A 224 20.72 1.32 -20.18
C SER A 224 19.67 0.75 -19.21
N LYS A 225 19.76 -0.55 -18.94
CA LYS A 225 18.91 -1.19 -17.93
C LYS A 225 19.10 -0.55 -16.55
N GLY A 226 20.33 -0.18 -16.19
CA GLY A 226 20.62 0.52 -14.94
C GLY A 226 19.95 1.90 -14.87
N GLU A 227 20.02 2.69 -15.94
CA GLU A 227 19.33 3.99 -16.02
C GLU A 227 17.82 3.82 -15.97
N THR A 228 17.25 2.77 -16.59
CA THR A 228 15.82 2.48 -16.54
C THR A 228 15.36 2.18 -15.11
N ILE A 229 16.06 1.28 -14.39
CA ILE A 229 15.71 0.96 -13.00
C ILE A 229 15.90 2.18 -12.11
N ARG A 230 16.99 2.97 -12.31
CA ARG A 230 17.19 4.19 -11.53
C ARG A 230 16.09 5.21 -11.75
N CYS A 231 15.68 5.45 -12.97
CA CYS A 231 14.54 6.31 -13.32
C CYS A 231 13.27 5.86 -12.57
N ILE A 232 12.97 4.55 -12.54
CA ILE A 232 11.83 4.02 -11.79
C ILE A 232 11.96 4.30 -10.29
N LEU A 233 13.10 3.96 -9.67
CA LEU A 233 13.28 4.09 -8.22
C LEU A 233 13.24 5.57 -7.78
N GLU A 234 13.88 6.47 -8.52
CA GLU A 234 13.82 7.91 -8.26
C GLU A 234 12.41 8.46 -8.43
N SER A 235 11.68 8.02 -9.46
CA SER A 235 10.29 8.39 -9.68
C SER A 235 9.39 7.90 -8.54
N LEU A 236 9.61 6.70 -8.02
CA LEU A 236 8.86 6.17 -6.87
C LEU A 236 9.14 6.99 -5.61
N ALA A 237 10.41 7.31 -5.31
CA ALA A 237 10.75 8.14 -4.15
C ALA A 237 10.09 9.53 -4.20
N LEU A 238 10.07 10.16 -5.38
CA LEU A 238 9.41 11.45 -5.61
C LEU A 238 7.88 11.34 -5.54
N ALA A 239 7.30 10.24 -6.04
CA ALA A 239 5.88 9.96 -5.92
C ALA A 239 5.45 9.73 -4.46
N TYR A 240 6.29 9.09 -3.65
CA TYR A 240 6.06 8.94 -2.20
C TYR A 240 6.10 10.30 -1.49
N CYS A 241 7.06 11.16 -1.83
CA CYS A 241 7.14 12.52 -1.33
C CYS A 241 5.85 13.31 -1.66
N ASP A 242 5.41 13.30 -2.92
CA ASP A 242 4.19 13.96 -3.37
C ASP A 242 2.93 13.46 -2.65
N ALA A 243 2.80 12.13 -2.55
CA ALA A 243 1.68 11.51 -1.85
C ALA A 243 1.66 11.90 -0.37
N LEU A 244 2.82 11.86 0.28
CA LEU A 244 2.95 12.19 1.69
C LEU A 244 2.61 13.66 1.96
N GLN A 245 3.13 14.59 1.16
CA GLN A 245 2.79 16.01 1.29
C GLN A 245 1.28 16.26 1.17
N LYS A 246 0.60 15.62 0.21
CA LYS A 246 -0.84 15.73 0.03
C LYS A 246 -1.62 15.16 1.22
N ILE A 247 -1.20 14.00 1.75
CA ILE A 247 -1.83 13.38 2.93
C ILE A 247 -1.63 14.23 4.18
N LEU A 248 -0.45 14.79 4.39
CA LEU A 248 -0.16 15.68 5.53
C LEU A 248 -0.97 16.98 5.43
N GLN A 249 -1.12 17.55 4.24
CA GLN A 249 -1.96 18.72 4.02
C GLN A 249 -3.45 18.43 4.33
N VAL A 250 -3.95 17.25 3.94
CA VAL A 250 -5.32 16.82 4.19
C VAL A 250 -5.57 16.55 5.67
N SER A 251 -4.62 15.92 6.35
CA SER A 251 -4.77 15.49 7.75
C SER A 251 -4.41 16.59 8.78
N GLY A 252 -3.58 17.54 8.40
CA GLY A 252 -2.99 18.53 9.31
C GLY A 252 -1.98 17.93 10.30
N GLN A 253 -1.60 16.65 10.14
CA GLN A 253 -0.64 15.99 11.02
C GLN A 253 0.79 16.37 10.66
N GLN A 254 1.68 16.23 11.64
CA GLN A 254 3.13 16.33 11.47
C GLN A 254 3.74 14.95 11.73
N ILE A 255 4.79 14.63 11.00
CA ILE A 255 5.51 13.36 11.14
C ILE A 255 7.01 13.62 11.31
N GLU A 256 7.68 12.70 11.98
CA GLU A 256 9.10 12.74 12.29
C GLU A 256 9.89 11.65 11.55
N VAL A 257 9.19 10.60 11.10
CA VAL A 257 9.81 9.40 10.55
C VAL A 257 8.87 8.68 9.59
N ILE A 258 9.44 7.97 8.62
CA ILE A 258 8.74 7.09 7.70
C ILE A 258 9.12 5.65 7.98
N HIS A 259 8.16 4.76 8.16
CA HIS A 259 8.37 3.32 8.21
C HIS A 259 8.12 2.68 6.85
N MET A 260 9.17 2.15 6.23
CA MET A 260 9.10 1.37 5.01
C MET A 260 9.01 -0.11 5.35
N VAL A 261 7.87 -0.75 5.07
CA VAL A 261 7.62 -2.16 5.40
C VAL A 261 7.23 -2.98 4.17
N GLY A 262 7.24 -4.29 4.29
CA GLY A 262 6.95 -5.21 3.19
C GLY A 262 8.19 -5.58 2.38
N GLY A 263 8.00 -6.40 1.32
CA GLY A 263 9.10 -6.94 0.51
C GLY A 263 10.01 -5.88 -0.13
N GLY A 264 9.45 -4.73 -0.49
CA GLY A 264 10.19 -3.61 -1.09
C GLY A 264 11.16 -2.90 -0.12
N SER A 265 10.98 -3.05 1.21
CA SER A 265 11.91 -2.53 2.21
C SER A 265 13.33 -3.12 2.12
N LYS A 266 13.50 -4.22 1.35
CA LYS A 266 14.83 -4.80 1.03
C LYS A 266 15.63 -3.95 0.04
N ASN A 267 15.02 -3.02 -0.67
CA ASN A 267 15.70 -2.17 -1.64
C ASN A 267 16.34 -0.97 -0.91
N ASN A 268 17.64 -1.10 -0.60
CA ASN A 268 18.37 -0.08 0.15
C ASN A 268 18.44 1.25 -0.60
N LEU A 269 18.59 1.18 -1.93
CA LEU A 269 18.67 2.36 -2.78
C LEU A 269 17.35 3.16 -2.74
N LEU A 270 16.20 2.48 -2.87
CA LEU A 270 14.90 3.13 -2.79
C LEU A 270 14.62 3.72 -1.39
N ASN A 271 15.04 3.02 -0.32
CA ASN A 271 14.91 3.53 1.05
C ASN A 271 15.69 4.84 1.23
N GLN A 272 16.96 4.87 0.78
CA GLN A 272 17.79 6.09 0.83
C GLN A 272 17.23 7.20 -0.05
N MET A 273 16.80 6.89 -1.28
CA MET A 273 16.15 7.86 -2.18
C MET A 273 14.87 8.43 -1.56
N THR A 274 14.10 7.60 -0.84
CA THR A 274 12.88 8.06 -0.15
C THR A 274 13.22 9.01 1.00
N ALA A 275 14.25 8.70 1.80
CA ALA A 275 14.72 9.61 2.85
C ALA A 275 15.17 10.95 2.25
N ASN A 276 15.95 10.90 1.17
CA ASN A 276 16.45 12.09 0.49
C ASN A 276 15.33 12.96 -0.10
N ALA A 277 14.34 12.31 -0.77
CA ALA A 277 13.21 13.01 -1.40
C ALA A 277 12.26 13.64 -0.40
N THR A 278 12.06 13.01 0.76
CA THR A 278 11.11 13.48 1.78
C THR A 278 11.76 14.39 2.81
N GLY A 279 13.09 14.35 2.94
CA GLY A 279 13.83 15.04 4.00
C GLY A 279 13.59 14.45 5.40
N LEU A 280 13.08 13.22 5.48
CA LEU A 280 12.75 12.54 6.73
C LEU A 280 13.50 11.21 6.84
N PRO A 281 13.89 10.78 8.05
CA PRO A 281 14.45 9.46 8.27
C PRO A 281 13.50 8.36 7.80
N VAL A 282 14.04 7.32 7.15
CA VAL A 282 13.31 6.11 6.76
C VAL A 282 13.82 4.92 7.58
N ILE A 283 12.90 4.27 8.30
CA ILE A 283 13.15 3.03 9.02
C ILE A 283 12.61 1.87 8.18
N ALA A 284 13.50 1.05 7.64
CA ALA A 284 13.14 -0.08 6.79
C ALA A 284 13.03 -1.38 7.59
N GLY A 285 11.89 -2.06 7.43
CA GLY A 285 11.51 -3.31 8.11
C GLY A 285 10.33 -3.15 9.07
N PRO A 286 9.68 -4.25 9.42
CA PRO A 286 9.97 -5.64 9.01
C PRO A 286 9.56 -5.95 7.55
N ILE A 287 10.24 -6.92 6.96
CA ILE A 287 9.99 -7.37 5.59
C ILE A 287 8.64 -8.10 5.51
N GLU A 288 8.42 -9.05 6.42
CA GLU A 288 7.19 -9.86 6.50
C GLU A 288 6.14 -9.22 7.41
N ALA A 289 5.94 -7.90 7.27
CA ALA A 289 5.08 -7.10 8.14
C ALA A 289 3.63 -7.62 8.17
N SER A 290 3.08 -8.05 7.03
CA SER A 290 1.70 -8.55 6.95
C SER A 290 1.52 -9.84 7.76
N ALA A 291 2.45 -10.79 7.65
CA ALA A 291 2.40 -12.04 8.42
C ALA A 291 2.59 -11.78 9.93
N LEU A 292 3.51 -10.89 10.29
CA LEU A 292 3.73 -10.49 11.67
C LEU A 292 2.50 -9.80 12.28
N GLY A 293 1.90 -8.87 11.55
CA GLY A 293 0.71 -8.16 12.03
C GLY A 293 -0.51 -9.07 12.16
N ASN A 294 -0.68 -10.00 11.23
CA ASN A 294 -1.68 -11.05 11.33
C ASN A 294 -1.49 -11.85 12.63
N SER A 295 -0.26 -12.31 12.91
CA SER A 295 0.07 -13.05 14.13
C SER A 295 -0.13 -12.20 15.39
N ILE A 296 0.26 -10.92 15.39
CA ILE A 296 0.07 -9.99 16.51
C ILE A 296 -1.40 -9.85 16.88
N VAL A 297 -2.29 -9.65 15.91
CA VAL A 297 -3.74 -9.51 16.17
C VAL A 297 -4.28 -10.79 16.82
N GLN A 298 -3.87 -11.96 16.34
CA GLN A 298 -4.29 -13.23 16.91
C GLN A 298 -3.72 -13.43 18.34
N LEU A 299 -2.45 -13.14 18.57
CA LEU A 299 -1.82 -13.25 19.90
C LEU A 299 -2.48 -12.31 20.92
N ILE A 300 -2.86 -11.10 20.52
CA ILE A 300 -3.61 -10.18 21.39
C ILE A 300 -5.00 -10.78 21.72
N THR A 301 -5.70 -11.32 20.73
CA THR A 301 -7.02 -11.95 20.95
C THR A 301 -6.95 -13.19 21.82
N LEU A 302 -5.84 -13.93 21.77
CA LEU A 302 -5.61 -15.11 22.62
C LEU A 302 -5.15 -14.74 24.05
N GLY A 303 -4.76 -13.49 24.27
CA GLY A 303 -4.26 -13.02 25.57
C GLY A 303 -2.76 -13.24 25.79
N GLU A 304 -2.03 -13.70 24.79
CA GLU A 304 -0.57 -13.88 24.82
C GLU A 304 0.19 -12.55 24.75
N LEU A 305 -0.41 -11.53 24.14
CA LEU A 305 0.03 -10.15 24.16
C LEU A 305 -1.09 -9.26 24.72
N LYS A 306 -0.74 -8.29 25.55
CA LYS A 306 -1.70 -7.38 26.20
C LYS A 306 -2.21 -6.29 25.25
N SER A 307 -1.38 -5.87 24.32
CA SER A 307 -1.70 -4.74 23.44
C SER A 307 -0.77 -4.67 22.22
N ARG A 308 -1.16 -3.86 21.24
CA ARG A 308 -0.32 -3.51 20.09
C ARG A 308 0.98 -2.79 20.52
N GLN A 309 0.95 -1.99 21.58
CA GLN A 309 2.13 -1.32 22.11
C GLN A 309 3.15 -2.33 22.64
N GLU A 310 2.70 -3.35 23.34
CA GLU A 310 3.59 -4.44 23.80
C GLU A 310 4.20 -5.19 22.59
N ALA A 311 3.38 -5.49 21.58
CA ALA A 311 3.86 -6.10 20.35
C ALA A 311 4.91 -5.24 19.64
N ARG A 312 4.67 -3.95 19.47
CA ARG A 312 5.62 -3.00 18.87
C ARG A 312 6.94 -2.93 19.66
N ALA A 313 6.87 -2.89 21.00
CA ALA A 313 8.04 -2.92 21.85
C ALA A 313 8.83 -4.24 21.74
N LEU A 314 8.14 -5.36 21.52
CA LEU A 314 8.76 -6.64 21.24
C LEU A 314 9.49 -6.64 19.90
N LEU A 315 8.83 -6.16 18.84
CA LEU A 315 9.40 -6.08 17.51
C LEU A 315 10.66 -5.18 17.46
N LEU A 316 10.63 -4.03 18.13
CA LEU A 316 11.79 -3.12 18.23
C LEU A 316 13.03 -3.80 18.85
N ARG A 317 12.83 -4.74 19.77
CA ARG A 317 13.93 -5.46 20.44
C ARG A 317 14.42 -6.68 19.67
N THR A 318 13.58 -7.26 18.82
CA THR A 318 13.84 -8.58 18.22
C THR A 318 14.09 -8.56 16.73
N LEU A 319 13.60 -7.53 16.04
CA LEU A 319 13.77 -7.45 14.58
C LEU A 319 14.85 -6.43 14.20
N PRO A 320 15.74 -6.79 13.27
CA PRO A 320 16.65 -5.84 12.71
C PRO A 320 15.86 -4.82 11.86
N VAL A 321 16.08 -3.54 12.13
CA VAL A 321 15.63 -2.44 11.29
C VAL A 321 16.84 -1.66 10.82
N GLN A 322 16.76 -1.10 9.62
CA GLN A 322 17.81 -0.26 9.08
C GLN A 322 17.28 1.17 8.97
N VAL A 323 18.06 2.14 9.42
CA VAL A 323 17.73 3.57 9.36
C VAL A 323 18.49 4.22 8.22
N TYR A 324 17.80 5.02 7.44
CA TYR A 324 18.33 5.83 6.34
C TYR A 324 18.06 7.29 6.67
N GLU A 325 19.12 8.03 6.94
CA GLU A 325 19.03 9.48 7.16
C GLU A 325 19.01 10.22 5.82
N PRO A 326 18.30 11.37 5.73
CA PRO A 326 18.25 12.15 4.51
C PRO A 326 19.63 12.77 4.17
N GLU A 327 20.03 12.59 2.92
CA GLU A 327 21.26 13.14 2.32
C GLU A 327 20.88 13.92 1.06
N GLU A 328 21.73 14.85 0.62
CA GLU A 328 21.60 15.59 -0.66
C GLU A 328 20.20 16.21 -0.90
N THR A 329 19.53 16.64 0.14
CA THR A 329 18.13 17.12 0.10
C THR A 329 17.89 18.26 -0.89
N ALA A 330 18.88 19.13 -1.12
CA ALA A 330 18.76 20.24 -2.08
C ALA A 330 18.59 19.74 -3.52
N ALA A 331 19.38 18.74 -3.94
CA ALA A 331 19.26 18.13 -5.27
C ALA A 331 17.90 17.42 -5.45
N TRP A 332 17.41 16.76 -4.41
CA TRP A 332 16.12 16.11 -4.43
C TRP A 332 14.95 17.09 -4.42
N THR A 333 15.06 18.25 -3.77
CA THR A 333 14.08 19.34 -3.85
C THR A 333 13.95 19.87 -5.28
N GLU A 334 15.09 20.10 -5.96
CA GLU A 334 15.06 20.48 -7.38
C GLU A 334 14.47 19.40 -8.28
N ALA A 335 14.83 18.13 -8.03
CA ALA A 335 14.27 16.98 -8.75
C ALA A 335 12.76 16.87 -8.54
N TYR A 336 12.26 17.14 -7.32
CA TYR A 336 10.83 17.14 -7.03
C TYR A 336 10.08 18.21 -7.84
N HIS A 337 10.62 19.41 -7.96
CA HIS A 337 10.00 20.44 -8.80
C HIS A 337 9.96 20.06 -10.29
N ARG A 338 10.98 19.37 -10.79
CA ARG A 338 10.96 18.83 -12.16
C ARG A 338 9.93 17.70 -12.31
N TYR A 339 9.88 16.78 -11.33
CA TYR A 339 8.92 15.71 -11.30
C TYR A 339 7.47 16.24 -11.32
N GLN A 340 7.14 17.24 -10.49
CA GLN A 340 5.81 17.85 -10.46
C GLN A 340 5.38 18.39 -11.84
N LYS A 341 6.28 19.00 -12.60
CA LYS A 341 6.00 19.45 -13.97
C LYS A 341 5.72 18.27 -14.90
N THR A 342 6.47 17.18 -14.75
CA THR A 342 6.31 15.97 -15.57
C THR A 342 4.97 15.26 -15.34
N VAL A 343 4.50 15.20 -14.09
CA VAL A 343 3.23 14.51 -13.75
C VAL A 343 1.99 15.39 -13.92
N SER A 344 2.17 16.67 -14.26
CA SER A 344 1.07 17.61 -14.51
C SER A 344 0.69 17.71 -16.00
N ILE A 345 1.43 17.02 -16.86
CA ILE A 345 1.17 16.89 -18.30
C ILE A 345 0.18 15.76 -18.55
#